data_545683ef02e99fe39940e723e9ef2341
#
_entry.id   545683ef02e99fe39940e723e9ef2341
#
_cell.length_a   1.000
_cell.length_b   1.000
_cell.length_c   1.000
_cell.angle_alpha   90.00
_cell.angle_beta   90.00
_cell.angle_gamma   90.00
#
_symmetry.space_group_name_H-M   'P 1'
#
loop_
_entity.id
_entity.type
_entity.pdbx_description
1 polymer ?
#
loop_
_entity_poly.entity_id
_entity_poly.type
_entity_poly.pdbx_seq_one_letter_code
_entity_poly.pdbx_strand_id
1 'polypeptide(L)'
;MIEFSHVSKLFGAQKAVNDLNLNFQEGSFSVLIGTSGSGKSTTLKMINRLVEHDSGVIRFAGEEIRSLPVLELRRRMGYAIQSIGLFPHWSVAQNIATVPQLQKWSRARIDDRIDELMALLGLEPNLRERYPHQLSGGQQQRVGVARALAADPQVLLMDRSE
;
A
#
# COMPACT_ATOMS: atom_id res chain seq x y z
N MET A 1 11.58 -8.59 -7.83
CA MET A 1 11.58 -8.04 -6.48
C MET A 1 10.64 -8.76 -5.52
N ILE A 2 9.42 -9.06 -5.91
CA ILE A 2 8.49 -9.89 -5.14
C ILE A 2 8.25 -11.18 -5.91
N GLU A 3 8.45 -12.32 -5.25
CA GLU A 3 8.33 -13.63 -5.87
C GLU A 3 7.42 -14.54 -5.04
N PHE A 4 6.45 -15.15 -5.71
CA PHE A 4 5.58 -16.17 -5.13
C PHE A 4 5.95 -17.52 -5.75
N SER A 5 6.25 -18.50 -4.91
CA SER A 5 6.57 -19.88 -5.34
C SER A 5 5.62 -20.85 -4.67
N HIS A 6 4.72 -21.44 -5.46
CA HIS A 6 3.76 -22.45 -5.01
C HIS A 6 2.96 -22.04 -3.77
N VAL A 7 2.47 -20.79 -3.76
CA VAL A 7 1.78 -20.21 -2.61
C VAL A 7 0.30 -20.60 -2.63
N SER A 8 -0.18 -21.07 -1.48
CA SER A 8 -1.60 -21.37 -1.29
C SER A 8 -2.10 -20.76 0.02
N LYS A 9 -3.37 -20.36 0.00
CA LYS A 9 -4.08 -19.84 1.17
C LYS A 9 -5.50 -20.39 1.20
N LEU A 10 -5.84 -20.96 2.36
CA LEU A 10 -7.15 -21.52 2.64
C LEU A 10 -7.87 -20.69 3.69
N PHE A 11 -9.16 -20.45 3.48
CA PHE A 11 -10.05 -19.96 4.51
C PHE A 11 -11.08 -21.06 4.77
N GLY A 12 -10.89 -21.82 5.86
CA GLY A 12 -11.66 -23.03 6.09
C GLY A 12 -11.41 -24.06 4.98
N ALA A 13 -12.47 -24.51 4.32
CA ALA A 13 -12.38 -25.46 3.20
C ALA A 13 -12.18 -24.76 1.84
N GLN A 14 -12.28 -23.45 1.79
CA GLN A 14 -12.19 -22.70 0.54
C GLN A 14 -10.76 -22.26 0.27
N LYS A 15 -10.25 -22.59 -0.91
CA LYS A 15 -8.94 -22.11 -1.39
C LYS A 15 -9.11 -20.72 -1.98
N ALA A 16 -8.63 -19.70 -1.25
CA ALA A 16 -8.60 -18.33 -1.76
C ALA A 16 -7.49 -18.15 -2.81
N VAL A 17 -6.37 -18.82 -2.60
CA VAL A 17 -5.22 -18.85 -3.52
C VAL A 17 -4.73 -20.28 -3.60
N ASN A 18 -4.46 -20.76 -4.81
CA ASN A 18 -4.06 -22.16 -5.04
C ASN A 18 -2.84 -22.25 -5.94
N ASP A 19 -1.73 -22.68 -5.37
CA ASP A 19 -0.47 -22.92 -6.09
C ASP A 19 -0.04 -21.72 -6.96
N LEU A 20 -0.05 -20.54 -6.38
CA LEU A 20 0.25 -19.31 -7.09
C LEU A 20 1.75 -19.13 -7.29
N ASN A 21 2.13 -18.91 -8.54
CA ASN A 21 3.49 -18.56 -8.93
C ASN A 21 3.46 -17.22 -9.65
N LEU A 22 4.09 -16.20 -9.06
CA LEU A 22 4.16 -14.85 -9.61
C LEU A 22 5.53 -14.27 -9.36
N ASN A 23 5.96 -13.40 -10.26
CA ASN A 23 7.18 -12.64 -10.09
C ASN A 23 6.93 -11.19 -10.50
N PHE A 24 7.13 -10.26 -9.57
CA PHE A 24 7.04 -8.84 -9.82
C PHE A 24 8.44 -8.27 -9.84
N GLN A 25 8.85 -7.76 -10.98
CA GLN A 25 10.20 -7.21 -11.15
C GLN A 25 10.29 -5.78 -10.61
N GLU A 26 11.49 -5.40 -10.21
CA GLU A 26 11.76 -4.04 -9.78
C GLU A 26 11.48 -3.06 -10.93
N GLY A 27 10.87 -1.92 -10.59
CA GLY A 27 10.50 -0.91 -11.57
C GLY A 27 9.32 -1.26 -12.45
N SER A 28 8.66 -2.42 -12.22
CA SER A 28 7.49 -2.82 -13.00
C SER A 28 6.20 -2.28 -12.39
N PHE A 29 5.20 -2.13 -13.25
CA PHE A 29 3.82 -1.89 -12.86
C PHE A 29 3.01 -3.12 -13.24
N SER A 30 2.42 -3.78 -12.26
CA SER A 30 1.67 -5.01 -12.46
C SER A 30 0.24 -4.85 -11.97
N VAL A 31 -0.71 -5.43 -12.70
CA VAL A 31 -2.13 -5.37 -12.36
C VAL A 31 -2.67 -6.79 -12.23
N LEU A 32 -3.33 -7.07 -11.10
CA LEU A 32 -4.06 -8.31 -10.90
C LEU A 32 -5.51 -8.09 -11.31
N ILE A 33 -5.97 -8.85 -12.29
CA ILE A 33 -7.32 -8.74 -12.84
C ILE A 33 -8.09 -9.99 -12.47
N GLY A 34 -9.32 -9.82 -12.07
CA GLY A 34 -10.22 -10.93 -11.77
C GLY A 34 -11.51 -10.44 -11.14
N THR A 35 -12.47 -11.32 -11.04
CA THR A 35 -13.75 -11.04 -10.39
C THR A 35 -13.58 -10.99 -8.87
N SER A 36 -14.58 -10.47 -8.19
CA SER A 36 -14.65 -10.52 -6.73
C SER A 36 -14.53 -11.98 -6.27
N GLY A 37 -13.69 -12.23 -5.25
CA GLY A 37 -13.44 -13.58 -4.75
C GLY A 37 -12.38 -14.37 -5.51
N SER A 38 -11.69 -13.75 -6.50
CA SER A 38 -10.63 -14.43 -7.27
C SER A 38 -9.28 -14.54 -6.55
N GLY A 39 -9.18 -14.01 -5.32
CA GLY A 39 -7.94 -14.05 -4.54
C GLY A 39 -7.01 -12.85 -4.74
N LYS A 40 -7.42 -11.83 -5.50
CA LYS A 40 -6.60 -10.62 -5.73
C LYS A 40 -6.24 -9.91 -4.44
N SER A 41 -7.24 -9.58 -3.64
CA SER A 41 -7.04 -8.86 -2.37
C SER A 41 -6.25 -9.72 -1.38
N THR A 42 -6.52 -11.02 -1.35
CA THR A 42 -5.78 -11.97 -0.51
C THR A 42 -4.31 -12.00 -0.91
N THR A 43 -4.01 -12.04 -2.21
CA THR A 43 -2.64 -12.00 -2.72
C THR A 43 -1.91 -10.74 -2.26
N LEU A 44 -2.53 -9.58 -2.41
CA LEU A 44 -1.93 -8.32 -1.95
C LEU A 44 -1.70 -8.30 -0.44
N LYS A 45 -2.67 -8.80 0.33
CA LYS A 45 -2.56 -8.87 1.79
C LYS A 45 -1.52 -9.86 2.27
N MET A 46 -1.18 -10.86 1.47
CA MET A 46 -0.08 -11.78 1.79
C MET A 46 1.29 -11.13 1.61
N ILE A 47 1.43 -10.21 0.67
CA ILE A 47 2.71 -9.50 0.44
C ILE A 47 3.10 -8.68 1.67
N ASN A 48 2.16 -7.97 2.29
CA ASN A 48 2.45 -7.16 3.49
C ASN A 48 2.15 -7.89 4.80
N ARG A 49 1.87 -9.19 4.72
CA ARG A 49 1.61 -10.05 5.87
C ARG A 49 0.40 -9.64 6.72
N LEU A 50 -0.59 -9.01 6.12
CA LEU A 50 -1.92 -8.86 6.75
C LEU A 50 -2.65 -10.21 6.78
N VAL A 51 -2.35 -11.07 5.83
CA VAL A 51 -2.82 -12.46 5.77
C VAL A 51 -1.58 -13.33 5.60
N GLU A 52 -1.44 -14.37 6.41
CA GLU A 52 -0.35 -15.33 6.30
C GLU A 52 -0.72 -16.44 5.30
N HIS A 53 0.21 -16.78 4.41
CA HIS A 53 0.02 -17.91 3.51
C HIS A 53 0.17 -19.23 4.25
N ASP A 54 -0.49 -20.30 3.76
CA ASP A 54 -0.45 -21.61 4.39
C ASP A 54 0.71 -22.48 3.87
N SER A 55 1.02 -22.38 2.59
CA SER A 55 2.11 -23.12 1.97
C SER A 55 2.80 -22.31 0.90
N GLY A 56 3.97 -22.76 0.48
CA GLY A 56 4.81 -22.07 -0.49
C GLY A 56 5.71 -21.02 0.16
N VAL A 57 6.37 -20.24 -0.67
CA VAL A 57 7.33 -19.22 -0.26
C VAL A 57 7.04 -17.91 -0.96
N ILE A 58 7.03 -16.83 -0.20
CA ILE A 58 7.00 -15.46 -0.74
C ILE A 58 8.31 -14.79 -0.39
N ARG A 59 9.00 -14.23 -1.40
CA ARG A 59 10.25 -13.48 -1.22
C ARG A 59 10.08 -12.04 -1.58
N PHE A 60 10.74 -11.19 -0.81
CA PHE A 60 10.85 -9.77 -1.07
C PHE A 60 12.34 -9.41 -1.12
N ALA A 61 12.78 -8.87 -2.26
CA ALA A 61 14.19 -8.54 -2.50
C ALA A 61 15.14 -9.71 -2.19
N GLY A 62 14.72 -10.94 -2.55
CA GLY A 62 15.50 -12.16 -2.36
C GLY A 62 15.39 -12.81 -0.99
N GLU A 63 14.70 -12.19 -0.04
CA GLU A 63 14.52 -12.71 1.32
C GLU A 63 13.10 -13.21 1.53
N GLU A 64 12.96 -14.34 2.21
CA GLU A 64 11.64 -14.86 2.55
C GLU A 64 10.95 -13.89 3.52
N ILE A 65 9.70 -13.49 3.21
CA ILE A 65 9.03 -12.42 3.97
C ILE A 65 8.81 -12.75 5.44
N ARG A 66 8.68 -14.04 5.80
CA ARG A 66 8.52 -14.45 7.19
C ARG A 66 9.81 -14.36 8.01
N SER A 67 10.96 -14.28 7.33
CA SER A 67 12.25 -14.09 8.01
C SER A 67 12.49 -12.64 8.42
N LEU A 68 11.71 -11.71 7.88
CA LEU A 68 11.84 -10.28 8.18
C LEU A 68 10.91 -9.89 9.33
N PRO A 69 11.35 -8.98 10.22
CA PRO A 69 10.42 -8.39 11.18
C PRO A 69 9.26 -7.70 10.47
N VAL A 70 8.05 -7.95 10.94
CA VAL A 70 6.82 -7.48 10.28
C VAL A 70 6.79 -5.96 10.11
N LEU A 71 7.22 -5.22 11.12
CA LEU A 71 7.24 -3.75 11.04
C LEU A 71 8.25 -3.24 10.02
N GLU A 72 9.42 -3.88 9.95
CA GLU A 72 10.43 -3.53 8.95
C GLU A 72 9.95 -3.78 7.54
N LEU A 73 9.34 -4.94 7.30
CA LEU A 73 8.74 -5.27 6.01
C LEU A 73 7.70 -4.24 5.58
N ARG A 74 6.77 -3.91 6.47
CA ARG A 74 5.69 -2.97 6.17
C ARG A 74 6.17 -1.54 5.97
N ARG A 75 7.27 -1.13 6.62
CA ARG A 75 7.88 0.18 6.38
C ARG A 75 8.44 0.33 4.98
N ARG A 76 8.83 -0.79 4.36
CA ARG A 76 9.37 -0.81 3.00
C ARG A 76 8.27 -0.83 1.94
N MET A 77 7.01 -0.95 2.34
CA MET A 77 5.84 -1.03 1.46
C MET A 77 4.86 0.08 1.76
N GLY A 78 4.27 0.65 0.71
CA GLY A 78 3.09 1.49 0.81
C GLY A 78 1.86 0.66 0.47
N TYR A 79 0.78 0.85 1.21
CA TYR A 79 -0.47 0.13 0.97
C TYR A 79 -1.63 1.11 0.95
N ALA A 80 -2.27 1.22 -0.20
CA ALA A 80 -3.44 2.07 -0.41
C ALA A 80 -4.65 1.21 -0.72
N ILE A 81 -5.60 1.18 0.20
CA ILE A 81 -6.88 0.49 0.03
C ILE A 81 -7.95 1.53 -0.22
N GLN A 82 -8.76 1.35 -1.27
CA GLN A 82 -9.83 2.26 -1.61
C GLN A 82 -10.88 2.38 -0.48
N SER A 83 -11.15 1.30 0.23
CA SER A 83 -12.13 1.27 1.30
C SER A 83 -11.65 1.86 2.62
N ILE A 84 -10.33 2.03 2.81
CA ILE A 84 -9.79 2.68 3.99
C ILE A 84 -9.68 4.17 3.71
N GLY A 85 -10.64 4.92 4.27
CA GLY A 85 -10.68 6.36 4.13
C GLY A 85 -9.53 7.07 4.81
N LEU A 86 -9.42 8.34 4.50
CA LEU A 86 -8.52 9.25 5.20
C LEU A 86 -9.02 9.46 6.63
N PHE A 87 -8.12 9.87 7.51
CA PHE A 87 -8.51 10.28 8.86
C PHE A 87 -9.37 11.55 8.78
N PRO A 88 -10.66 11.48 9.15
CA PRO A 88 -11.61 12.56 8.83
C PRO A 88 -11.35 13.85 9.62
N HIS A 89 -10.68 13.76 10.76
CA HIS A 89 -10.36 14.92 11.59
C HIS A 89 -8.98 15.52 11.31
N TRP A 90 -8.29 15.00 10.30
CA TRP A 90 -6.98 15.46 9.90
C TRP A 90 -7.04 16.12 8.52
N SER A 91 -6.22 17.15 8.33
CA SER A 91 -6.07 17.81 7.03
C SER A 91 -5.41 16.88 6.01
N VAL A 92 -5.41 17.31 4.75
CA VAL A 92 -4.66 16.63 3.68
C VAL A 92 -3.18 16.47 4.09
N ALA A 93 -2.55 17.54 4.53
CA ALA A 93 -1.14 17.51 4.94
C ALA A 93 -0.90 16.51 6.08
N GLN A 94 -1.76 16.52 7.08
CA GLN A 94 -1.64 15.60 8.22
C GLN A 94 -1.83 14.15 7.82
N ASN A 95 -2.77 13.87 6.92
CA ASN A 95 -2.96 12.54 6.38
C ASN A 95 -1.72 12.04 5.64
N ILE A 96 -1.15 12.87 4.77
CA ILE A 96 0.05 12.50 4.00
C ILE A 96 1.25 12.30 4.93
N ALA A 97 1.37 13.10 5.98
CA ALA A 97 2.51 13.08 6.90
C ALA A 97 2.50 11.93 7.90
N THR A 98 1.48 11.09 7.92
CA THR A 98 1.27 10.07 8.98
C THR A 98 2.50 9.20 9.21
N VAL A 99 3.02 8.53 8.18
CA VAL A 99 4.17 7.62 8.32
C VAL A 99 5.49 8.38 8.50
N PRO A 100 5.77 9.44 7.72
CA PRO A 100 6.96 10.25 7.97
C PRO A 100 7.07 10.78 9.41
N GLN A 101 5.97 11.19 10.02
CA GLN A 101 5.97 11.59 11.43
C GLN A 101 6.32 10.44 12.37
N LEU A 102 5.77 9.26 12.13
CA LEU A 102 6.09 8.06 12.91
C LEU A 102 7.56 7.68 12.78
N GLN A 103 8.16 7.92 11.61
CA GLN A 103 9.57 7.69 11.36
C GLN A 103 10.47 8.85 11.81
N LYS A 104 9.90 9.85 12.45
CA LYS A 104 10.61 11.01 13.02
C LYS A 104 11.40 11.82 11.98
N TRP A 105 10.83 11.98 10.79
CA TRP A 105 11.38 12.89 9.80
C TRP A 105 11.33 14.32 10.33
N SER A 106 12.28 15.16 9.90
CA SER A 106 12.22 16.58 10.22
C SER A 106 11.00 17.24 9.60
N ARG A 107 10.49 18.30 10.24
CA ARG A 107 9.33 19.02 9.73
C ARG A 107 9.59 19.59 8.32
N ALA A 108 10.76 20.12 8.08
CA ALA A 108 11.13 20.65 6.77
C ALA A 108 11.08 19.56 5.69
N ARG A 109 11.62 18.38 5.99
CA ARG A 109 11.60 17.24 5.05
C ARG A 109 10.18 16.76 4.78
N ILE A 110 9.34 16.71 5.81
CA ILE A 110 7.92 16.34 5.67
C ILE A 110 7.20 17.34 4.78
N ASP A 111 7.37 18.62 5.03
CA ASP A 111 6.71 19.69 4.25
C ASP A 111 7.11 19.62 2.78
N ASP A 112 8.39 19.45 2.50
CA ASP A 112 8.89 19.30 1.12
C ASP A 112 8.30 18.06 0.44
N ARG A 113 8.20 16.96 1.16
CA ARG A 113 7.63 15.72 0.64
C ARG A 113 6.15 15.87 0.33
N ILE A 114 5.39 16.54 1.19
CA ILE A 114 3.97 16.80 0.95
C ILE A 114 3.80 17.61 -0.33
N ASP A 115 4.56 18.71 -0.49
CA ASP A 115 4.50 19.56 -1.67
C ASP A 115 4.84 18.78 -2.95
N GLU A 116 5.89 17.97 -2.89
CA GLU A 116 6.32 17.11 -4.01
C GLU A 116 5.21 16.14 -4.41
N LEU A 117 4.61 15.44 -3.46
CA LEU A 117 3.58 14.45 -3.73
C LEU A 117 2.27 15.08 -4.21
N MET A 118 1.89 16.21 -3.65
CA MET A 118 0.70 16.93 -4.11
C MET A 118 0.88 17.38 -5.57
N ALA A 119 2.03 17.90 -5.91
CA ALA A 119 2.34 18.27 -7.30
C ALA A 119 2.32 17.05 -8.23
N LEU A 120 2.95 15.95 -7.81
CA LEU A 120 3.02 14.72 -8.59
C LEU A 120 1.63 14.16 -8.90
N LEU A 121 0.70 14.25 -7.95
CA LEU A 121 -0.64 13.68 -8.06
C LEU A 121 -1.69 14.67 -8.54
N GLY A 122 -1.28 15.86 -8.96
CA GLY A 122 -2.18 16.87 -9.47
C GLY A 122 -3.13 17.46 -8.42
N LEU A 123 -2.72 17.49 -7.17
CA LEU A 123 -3.45 18.13 -6.09
C LEU A 123 -3.00 19.58 -5.96
N GLU A 124 -3.95 20.51 -6.05
CA GLU A 124 -3.63 21.92 -5.94
C GLU A 124 -3.11 22.28 -4.54
N PRO A 125 -2.12 23.19 -4.43
CA PRO A 125 -1.53 23.55 -3.12
C PRO A 125 -2.54 24.05 -2.09
N ASN A 126 -3.63 24.69 -2.54
CA ASN A 126 -4.67 25.18 -1.65
C ASN A 126 -5.49 24.08 -0.97
N LEU A 127 -5.34 22.82 -1.40
CA LEU A 127 -6.00 21.70 -0.74
C LEU A 127 -5.27 21.21 0.51
N ARG A 128 -4.06 21.69 0.74
CA ARG A 128 -3.17 21.22 1.82
C ARG A 128 -3.83 21.22 3.20
N GLU A 129 -4.59 22.27 3.51
CA GLU A 129 -5.22 22.44 4.82
C GLU A 129 -6.69 21.99 4.85
N ARG A 130 -7.19 21.44 3.75
CA ARG A 130 -8.57 20.94 3.69
C ARG A 130 -8.69 19.58 4.35
N TYR A 131 -9.92 19.29 4.78
CA TYR A 131 -10.28 18.02 5.38
C TYR A 131 -10.95 17.10 4.35
N PRO A 132 -10.97 15.76 4.59
CA PRO A 132 -11.54 14.82 3.62
C PRO A 132 -12.94 15.16 3.13
N HIS A 133 -13.82 15.62 4.01
CA HIS A 133 -15.20 15.97 3.63
C HIS A 133 -15.29 17.16 2.67
N GLN A 134 -14.22 17.93 2.52
CA GLN A 134 -14.12 19.07 1.60
C GLN A 134 -13.53 18.68 0.24
N LEU A 135 -13.24 17.40 0.03
CA LEU A 135 -12.61 16.88 -1.18
C LEU A 135 -13.60 16.03 -1.99
N SER A 136 -13.41 16.01 -3.31
CA SER A 136 -14.10 15.04 -4.17
C SER A 136 -13.58 13.63 -3.89
N GLY A 137 -14.33 12.62 -4.34
CA GLY A 137 -13.89 11.22 -4.21
C GLY A 137 -12.53 10.96 -4.86
N GLY A 138 -12.31 11.52 -6.06
CA GLY A 138 -11.03 11.39 -6.75
C GLY A 138 -9.89 12.08 -6.02
N GLN A 139 -10.14 13.25 -5.43
CA GLN A 139 -9.14 13.95 -4.62
C GLN A 139 -8.79 13.14 -3.36
N GLN A 140 -9.79 12.57 -2.69
CA GLN A 140 -9.56 11.71 -1.53
C GLN A 140 -8.68 10.49 -1.89
N GLN A 141 -8.95 9.85 -3.03
CA GLN A 141 -8.15 8.74 -3.51
C GLN A 141 -6.69 9.14 -3.75
N ARG A 142 -6.48 10.30 -4.38
CA ARG A 142 -5.13 10.81 -4.64
C ARG A 142 -4.39 11.15 -3.35
N VAL A 143 -5.07 11.69 -2.35
CA VAL A 143 -4.47 11.91 -1.03
C VAL A 143 -4.10 10.58 -0.37
N GLY A 144 -4.94 9.55 -0.51
CA GLY A 144 -4.63 8.20 -0.03
C GLY A 144 -3.38 7.61 -0.69
N VAL A 145 -3.21 7.81 -2.00
CA VAL A 145 -2.00 7.39 -2.71
C VAL A 145 -0.78 8.20 -2.23
N ALA A 146 -0.92 9.50 -2.05
CA ALA A 146 0.15 10.34 -1.53
C ALA A 146 0.59 9.88 -0.13
N ARG A 147 -0.37 9.56 0.74
CA ARG A 147 -0.09 9.03 2.07
C ARG A 147 0.73 7.73 2.00
N ALA A 148 0.37 6.83 1.09
CA ALA A 148 1.07 5.57 0.90
C ALA A 148 2.49 5.75 0.34
N LEU A 149 2.72 6.79 -0.46
CA LEU A 149 4.02 7.09 -1.06
C LEU A 149 4.93 7.92 -0.15
N ALA A 150 4.38 8.53 0.89
CA ALA A 150 5.06 9.61 1.64
C ALA A 150 6.39 9.15 2.25
N ALA A 151 6.48 7.92 2.76
CA ALA A 151 7.70 7.39 3.37
C ALA A 151 8.66 6.77 2.36
N ASP A 152 8.44 7.01 1.07
CA ASP A 152 9.26 6.51 -0.04
C ASP A 152 9.38 4.97 -0.05
N PRO A 153 8.27 4.24 -0.14
CA PRO A 153 8.31 2.79 -0.11
C PRO A 153 8.96 2.20 -1.36
N GLN A 154 9.55 1.03 -1.23
CA GLN A 154 10.11 0.28 -2.37
C GLN A 154 9.01 -0.34 -3.23
N VAL A 155 7.85 -0.60 -2.63
CA VAL A 155 6.69 -1.20 -3.30
C VAL A 155 5.43 -0.46 -2.87
N LEU A 156 4.58 -0.15 -3.84
CA LEU A 156 3.24 0.38 -3.58
C LEU A 156 2.21 -0.67 -3.96
N LEU A 157 1.41 -1.08 -2.99
CA LEU A 157 0.30 -2.00 -3.18
C LEU A 157 -1.00 -1.21 -3.18
N MET A 158 -1.78 -1.36 -4.24
CA MET A 158 -3.06 -0.66 -4.37
C MET A 158 -4.16 -1.69 -4.60
N ASP A 159 -5.18 -1.64 -3.75
CA ASP A 159 -6.36 -2.50 -3.86
C ASP A 159 -7.59 -1.64 -4.14
N ARG A 160 -8.26 -1.93 -5.25
CA ARG A 160 -9.55 -1.35 -5.59
C ARG A 160 -10.62 -2.39 -5.33
N SER A 161 -11.04 -2.49 -4.09
CA SER A 161 -12.22 -3.30 -3.78
C SER A 161 -13.47 -2.53 -4.18
N GLU A 162 -14.29 -3.15 -4.96
CA GLU A 162 -15.60 -2.62 -5.31
C GLU A 162 -16.60 -2.85 -4.19
#